data_b8489e0019cdcdaa23c9e148323776ce
#
_entry.id   b8489e0019cdcdaa23c9e148323776ce
#
_cell.length_a   1.000
_cell.length_b   1.000
_cell.length_c   1.000
_cell.angle_alpha   90.00
_cell.angle_beta   90.00
_cell.angle_gamma   90.00
#
_symmetry.space_group_name_H-M   'P 1'
#
loop_
_entity.id
_entity.type
_entity.pdbx_description
1 polymer ?
#
loop_
_entity_poly.entity_id
_entity_poly.type
_entity_poly.pdbx_seq_one_letter_code
_entity_poly.pdbx_strand_id
1 'polypeptide(L)'
;MKPTLLVLAAGMGSRYGGLKQIDPMGPSGETILDYSVFDALRAGFGKVVFIIRPDFEKDFRERIAAKFAGRIEVGFAFQTIDQLPTGFSVPTGREKPWGTTHAILCARDAVTAPFAVINADDFYGRDSYATLGRYLAALPNESTAYAMVGFTLKNTLSEHGTVARGVCQTDAVGNLTDIQELTKIAKLTHGAEHRGDDGKVVALSGEEPVSMNMWGFTPAIFPQLEADFRAFLAAKGAEMKSEAYIPMSVGSIIRSSQATCQVLRSDSTWFGVTYREDKPVVQASIAQQVTSGAYPPSLWA
;
A
#
# COMPACT_ATOMS: atom_id res chain seq x y z
N MET A 1 15.05 1.27 16.65
CA MET A 1 15.13 0.03 15.84
C MET A 1 14.95 0.38 14.37
N LYS A 2 15.59 -0.33 13.42
CA LYS A 2 15.37 -0.04 12.00
C LYS A 2 13.99 -0.59 11.57
N PRO A 3 13.12 0.20 10.92
CA PRO A 3 11.83 -0.28 10.48
C PRO A 3 11.94 -1.33 9.37
N THR A 4 10.86 -2.12 9.20
CA THR A 4 10.69 -3.07 8.10
C THR A 4 9.79 -2.46 7.02
N LEU A 5 10.14 -2.63 5.73
CA LEU A 5 9.26 -2.36 4.61
C LEU A 5 8.48 -3.63 4.27
N LEU A 6 7.17 -3.62 4.39
CA LEU A 6 6.27 -4.72 4.01
C LEU A 6 5.60 -4.39 2.67
N VAL A 7 5.82 -5.20 1.66
CA VAL A 7 5.38 -4.95 0.29
C VAL A 7 4.27 -5.90 -0.12
N LEU A 8 3.11 -5.38 -0.47
CA LEU A 8 1.96 -6.12 -0.96
C LEU A 8 2.18 -6.48 -2.44
N ALA A 9 2.73 -7.66 -2.71
CA ALA A 9 3.08 -8.13 -4.05
C ALA A 9 2.33 -9.41 -4.48
N ALA A 10 1.36 -9.89 -3.69
CA ALA A 10 0.55 -11.08 -4.01
C ALA A 10 -0.58 -10.78 -5.02
N GLY A 11 -0.88 -9.51 -5.29
CA GLY A 11 -1.89 -9.09 -6.26
C GLY A 11 -1.48 -9.46 -7.68
N MET A 12 -2.26 -10.31 -8.33
CA MET A 12 -2.10 -10.55 -9.76
C MET A 12 -2.62 -9.32 -10.51
N GLY A 13 -1.79 -8.69 -11.30
CA GLY A 13 -2.21 -7.67 -12.26
C GLY A 13 -3.14 -8.25 -13.34
N SER A 14 -4.31 -8.74 -12.93
CA SER A 14 -5.28 -9.37 -13.83
C SER A 14 -5.70 -8.49 -15.01
N ARG A 15 -5.64 -7.16 -14.81
CA ARG A 15 -5.89 -6.15 -15.86
C ARG A 15 -4.67 -5.84 -16.71
N TYR A 16 -3.47 -6.22 -16.26
CA TYR A 16 -2.21 -5.90 -16.93
C TYR A 16 -1.69 -7.07 -17.80
N GLY A 17 -2.20 -8.29 -17.59
CA GLY A 17 -1.85 -9.50 -18.36
C GLY A 17 -0.45 -10.07 -18.06
N GLY A 18 0.11 -9.80 -16.85
CA GLY A 18 1.42 -10.32 -16.43
C GLY A 18 1.85 -9.80 -15.07
N LEU A 19 3.09 -10.15 -14.65
CA LEU A 19 3.73 -9.63 -13.44
C LEU A 19 4.11 -8.16 -13.66
N LYS A 20 3.25 -7.22 -13.25
CA LYS A 20 3.53 -5.78 -13.30
C LYS A 20 4.84 -5.38 -12.61
N GLN A 21 5.17 -6.12 -11.56
CA GLN A 21 6.28 -5.81 -10.67
C GLN A 21 7.66 -5.96 -11.33
N ILE A 22 7.72 -6.63 -12.50
CA ILE A 22 8.97 -6.81 -13.26
C ILE A 22 9.09 -5.88 -14.47
N ASP A 23 8.07 -5.05 -14.75
CA ASP A 23 8.11 -4.14 -15.89
C ASP A 23 9.14 -3.02 -15.69
N PRO A 24 10.06 -2.81 -16.63
CA PRO A 24 11.04 -1.75 -16.56
C PRO A 24 10.36 -0.38 -16.73
N MET A 25 10.61 0.50 -15.77
CA MET A 25 10.09 1.87 -15.71
C MET A 25 11.20 2.91 -15.72
N GLY A 26 12.32 2.60 -15.09
CA GLY A 26 13.49 3.47 -15.04
C GLY A 26 14.41 3.35 -16.27
N PRO A 27 15.31 4.30 -16.45
CA PRO A 27 16.19 4.39 -17.63
C PRO A 27 17.18 3.23 -17.73
N SER A 28 17.56 2.59 -16.62
CA SER A 28 18.46 1.43 -16.60
C SER A 28 17.72 0.10 -16.36
N GLY A 29 16.39 0.08 -16.59
CA GLY A 29 15.57 -1.11 -16.46
C GLY A 29 15.04 -1.35 -15.05
N GLU A 30 15.11 -0.35 -14.18
CA GLU A 30 14.55 -0.42 -12.83
C GLU A 30 13.03 -0.52 -12.88
N THR A 31 12.46 -1.31 -11.99
CA THR A 31 11.01 -1.39 -11.76
C THR A 31 10.57 -0.33 -10.73
N ILE A 32 9.26 -0.08 -10.59
CA ILE A 32 8.74 0.78 -9.50
C ILE A 32 9.22 0.27 -8.15
N LEU A 33 9.23 -1.05 -7.98
CA LEU A 33 9.66 -1.67 -6.74
C LEU A 33 11.14 -1.43 -6.41
N ASP A 34 12.02 -1.32 -7.42
CA ASP A 34 13.42 -0.93 -7.23
C ASP A 34 13.51 0.46 -6.58
N TYR A 35 12.72 1.44 -7.03
CA TYR A 35 12.64 2.77 -6.43
C TYR A 35 12.11 2.72 -5.00
N SER A 36 11.09 1.92 -4.74
CA SER A 36 10.52 1.75 -3.41
C SER A 36 11.54 1.22 -2.40
N VAL A 37 12.30 0.18 -2.76
CA VAL A 37 13.35 -0.37 -1.89
C VAL A 37 14.54 0.59 -1.76
N PHE A 38 14.89 1.30 -2.83
CA PHE A 38 15.95 2.31 -2.80
C PHE A 38 15.64 3.45 -1.84
N ASP A 39 14.41 3.98 -1.89
CA ASP A 39 13.97 5.04 -0.99
C ASP A 39 13.83 4.56 0.47
N ALA A 40 13.36 3.33 0.67
CA ALA A 40 13.32 2.73 2.00
C ALA A 40 14.73 2.61 2.61
N LEU A 41 15.72 2.16 1.83
CA LEU A 41 17.13 2.13 2.26
C LEU A 41 17.62 3.51 2.69
N ARG A 42 17.38 4.54 1.88
CA ARG A 42 17.76 5.94 2.18
C ARG A 42 17.04 6.48 3.41
N ALA A 43 15.83 6.00 3.69
CA ALA A 43 15.02 6.36 4.86
C ALA A 43 15.40 5.55 6.13
N GLY A 44 16.39 4.65 6.05
CA GLY A 44 16.91 3.91 7.19
C GLY A 44 16.18 2.60 7.50
N PHE A 45 15.34 2.07 6.60
CA PHE A 45 14.76 0.74 6.75
C PHE A 45 15.85 -0.33 6.72
N GLY A 46 15.71 -1.36 7.57
CA GLY A 46 16.72 -2.43 7.71
C GLY A 46 16.33 -3.74 7.06
N LYS A 47 15.05 -3.91 6.72
CA LYS A 47 14.50 -5.14 6.17
C LYS A 47 13.39 -4.83 5.18
N VAL A 48 13.27 -5.62 4.12
CA VAL A 48 12.10 -5.67 3.25
C VAL A 48 11.49 -7.07 3.30
N VAL A 49 10.17 -7.14 3.47
CA VAL A 49 9.40 -8.38 3.42
C VAL A 49 8.41 -8.29 2.28
N PHE A 50 8.47 -9.24 1.35
CA PHE A 50 7.55 -9.31 0.23
C PHE A 50 6.43 -10.30 0.54
N ILE A 51 5.17 -9.83 0.49
CA ILE A 51 4.01 -10.72 0.53
C ILE A 51 3.73 -11.14 -0.91
N ILE A 52 3.93 -12.42 -1.20
CA ILE A 52 3.77 -13.00 -2.52
C ILE A 52 2.87 -14.24 -2.46
N ARG A 53 2.48 -14.75 -3.61
CA ARG A 53 1.88 -16.08 -3.72
C ARG A 53 2.99 -17.13 -3.81
N PRO A 54 2.78 -18.35 -3.26
CA PRO A 54 3.81 -19.41 -3.32
C PRO A 54 4.24 -19.78 -4.73
N ASP A 55 3.31 -19.76 -5.69
CA ASP A 55 3.58 -20.11 -7.10
C ASP A 55 4.52 -19.13 -7.82
N PHE A 56 4.70 -17.92 -7.28
CA PHE A 56 5.63 -16.90 -7.81
C PHE A 56 6.97 -16.84 -7.07
N GLU A 57 7.19 -17.63 -6.03
CA GLU A 57 8.37 -17.48 -5.17
C GLU A 57 9.68 -17.57 -5.96
N LYS A 58 9.85 -18.56 -6.80
CA LYS A 58 11.09 -18.77 -7.57
C LYS A 58 11.39 -17.58 -8.47
N ASP A 59 10.43 -17.20 -9.30
CA ASP A 59 10.62 -16.10 -10.26
C ASP A 59 10.85 -14.78 -9.53
N PHE A 60 10.17 -14.54 -8.41
CA PHE A 60 10.32 -13.33 -7.62
C PHE A 60 11.69 -13.25 -6.96
N ARG A 61 12.20 -14.35 -6.40
CA ARG A 61 13.53 -14.42 -5.81
C ARG A 61 14.62 -14.14 -6.84
N GLU A 62 14.54 -14.77 -8.00
CA GLU A 62 15.56 -14.68 -9.04
C GLU A 62 15.57 -13.32 -9.75
N ARG A 63 14.40 -12.75 -10.04
CA ARG A 63 14.29 -11.55 -10.88
C ARG A 63 14.20 -10.25 -10.11
N ILE A 64 13.68 -10.28 -8.87
CA ILE A 64 13.43 -9.08 -8.08
C ILE A 64 14.30 -9.06 -6.85
N ALA A 65 14.17 -10.04 -5.96
CA ALA A 65 14.82 -10.02 -4.66
C ALA A 65 16.35 -10.11 -4.78
N ALA A 66 16.88 -10.79 -5.79
CA ALA A 66 18.32 -10.89 -6.03
C ALA A 66 19.01 -9.53 -6.19
N LYS A 67 18.30 -8.51 -6.70
CA LYS A 67 18.82 -7.13 -6.85
C LYS A 67 19.13 -6.47 -5.50
N PHE A 68 18.46 -6.90 -4.43
CA PHE A 68 18.57 -6.32 -3.10
C PHE A 68 19.56 -7.06 -2.20
N ALA A 69 20.10 -8.20 -2.66
CA ALA A 69 21.05 -9.01 -1.91
C ALA A 69 22.28 -8.19 -1.49
N GLY A 70 22.67 -8.29 -0.20
CA GLY A 70 23.77 -7.53 0.37
C GLY A 70 23.49 -6.04 0.62
N ARG A 71 22.32 -5.52 0.24
CA ARG A 71 21.92 -4.11 0.44
C ARG A 71 20.94 -3.94 1.58
N ILE A 72 19.97 -4.85 1.70
CA ILE A 72 18.96 -4.87 2.75
C ILE A 72 18.62 -6.34 3.06
N GLU A 73 18.21 -6.62 4.31
CA GLU A 73 17.67 -7.94 4.64
C GLU A 73 16.37 -8.19 3.87
N VAL A 74 16.26 -9.34 3.21
CA VAL A 74 15.08 -9.71 2.40
C VAL A 74 14.36 -10.89 3.04
N GLY A 75 13.08 -10.71 3.33
CA GLY A 75 12.17 -11.74 3.81
C GLY A 75 10.99 -11.96 2.87
N PHE A 76 10.27 -13.06 3.10
CA PHE A 76 9.07 -13.40 2.35
C PHE A 76 7.96 -13.81 3.31
N ALA A 77 6.73 -13.47 2.93
CA ALA A 77 5.50 -14.00 3.51
C ALA A 77 4.60 -14.47 2.36
N PHE A 78 3.82 -15.50 2.61
CA PHE A 78 3.00 -16.10 1.56
C PHE A 78 1.52 -15.89 1.87
N GLN A 79 0.80 -15.29 0.93
CA GLN A 79 -0.65 -15.16 1.03
C GLN A 79 -1.33 -16.29 0.27
N THR A 80 -2.01 -17.18 1.00
CA THR A 80 -2.87 -18.24 0.44
C THR A 80 -4.28 -18.11 0.99
N ILE A 81 -5.28 -18.52 0.22
CA ILE A 81 -6.70 -18.33 0.60
C ILE A 81 -7.13 -19.16 1.80
N ASP A 82 -6.39 -20.21 2.14
CA ASP A 82 -6.63 -21.15 3.24
C ASP A 82 -5.98 -20.73 4.57
N GLN A 83 -5.14 -19.71 4.59
CA GLN A 83 -4.58 -19.13 5.81
C GLN A 83 -5.64 -18.33 6.57
N LEU A 84 -6.59 -19.01 7.17
CA LEU A 84 -7.69 -18.41 7.91
C LEU A 84 -7.54 -18.65 9.42
N PRO A 85 -8.07 -17.73 10.24
CA PRO A 85 -8.15 -17.95 11.68
C PRO A 85 -8.97 -19.19 12.00
N THR A 86 -8.63 -19.88 13.12
CA THR A 86 -9.37 -21.06 13.59
C THR A 86 -10.88 -20.79 13.65
N GLY A 87 -11.67 -21.73 13.13
CA GLY A 87 -13.14 -21.64 13.09
C GLY A 87 -13.71 -21.13 11.76
N PHE A 88 -12.86 -20.73 10.82
CA PHE A 88 -13.29 -20.35 9.47
C PHE A 88 -12.73 -21.31 8.41
N SER A 89 -13.43 -21.42 7.31
CA SER A 89 -13.04 -22.25 6.15
C SER A 89 -13.29 -21.50 4.85
N VAL A 90 -12.55 -21.88 3.82
CA VAL A 90 -12.70 -21.30 2.48
C VAL A 90 -13.99 -21.82 1.85
N PRO A 91 -14.91 -20.96 1.38
CA PRO A 91 -16.09 -21.41 0.64
C PRO A 91 -15.70 -22.19 -0.61
N THR A 92 -16.43 -23.25 -0.90
CA THR A 92 -16.19 -24.07 -2.10
C THR A 92 -16.26 -23.21 -3.36
N GLY A 93 -15.19 -23.27 -4.18
CA GLY A 93 -15.09 -22.51 -5.43
C GLY A 93 -14.61 -21.07 -5.26
N ARG A 94 -14.24 -20.62 -4.07
CA ARG A 94 -13.61 -19.30 -3.91
C ARG A 94 -12.16 -19.33 -4.41
N GLU A 95 -11.83 -18.46 -5.34
CA GLU A 95 -10.46 -18.27 -5.87
C GLU A 95 -9.89 -16.90 -5.47
N LYS A 96 -10.78 -15.95 -5.13
CA LYS A 96 -10.38 -14.57 -4.83
C LYS A 96 -9.68 -14.48 -3.48
N PRO A 97 -8.49 -13.85 -3.38
CA PRO A 97 -7.82 -13.52 -2.11
C PRO A 97 -8.73 -12.69 -1.19
N TRP A 98 -8.43 -12.74 0.11
CA TRP A 98 -9.25 -12.08 1.14
C TRP A 98 -8.97 -10.57 1.32
N GLY A 99 -8.11 -9.99 0.50
CA GLY A 99 -7.80 -8.56 0.51
C GLY A 99 -6.53 -8.21 1.28
N THR A 100 -6.27 -6.91 1.40
CA THR A 100 -5.00 -6.38 1.93
C THR A 100 -4.84 -6.57 3.44
N THR A 101 -5.92 -6.54 4.22
CA THR A 101 -5.87 -6.87 5.65
C THR A 101 -5.34 -8.29 5.88
N HIS A 102 -5.86 -9.26 5.13
CA HIS A 102 -5.39 -10.65 5.21
C HIS A 102 -3.94 -10.79 4.74
N ALA A 103 -3.54 -10.09 3.67
CA ALA A 103 -2.16 -10.10 3.20
C ALA A 103 -1.19 -9.69 4.32
N ILE A 104 -1.50 -8.60 5.05
CA ILE A 104 -0.67 -8.13 6.18
C ILE A 104 -0.65 -9.18 7.30
N LEU A 105 -1.78 -9.80 7.62
CA LEU A 105 -1.85 -10.87 8.64
C LEU A 105 -0.95 -12.06 8.30
N CYS A 106 -0.84 -12.43 7.03
CA CYS A 106 0.06 -13.49 6.56
C CYS A 106 1.55 -13.19 6.81
N ALA A 107 1.91 -11.92 7.03
CA ALA A 107 3.28 -11.52 7.29
C ALA A 107 3.63 -11.38 8.78
N ARG A 108 2.72 -11.73 9.71
CA ARG A 108 2.89 -11.56 11.16
C ARG A 108 4.23 -12.07 11.66
N ASP A 109 4.60 -13.30 11.30
CA ASP A 109 5.81 -13.96 11.80
C ASP A 109 7.10 -13.43 11.15
N ALA A 110 6.98 -12.74 10.02
CA ALA A 110 8.10 -12.15 9.28
C ALA A 110 8.45 -10.72 9.75
N VAL A 111 7.56 -10.08 10.54
CA VAL A 111 7.66 -8.67 10.94
C VAL A 111 7.69 -8.56 12.47
N THR A 112 8.86 -8.19 13.00
CA THR A 112 9.12 -8.11 14.46
C THR A 112 9.48 -6.70 14.94
N ALA A 113 9.44 -5.71 14.05
CA ALA A 113 9.75 -4.30 14.31
C ALA A 113 8.63 -3.42 13.75
N PRO A 114 8.58 -2.11 14.10
CA PRO A 114 7.71 -1.17 13.40
C PRO A 114 7.92 -1.25 11.89
N PHE A 115 6.85 -1.12 11.12
CA PHE A 115 6.91 -1.40 9.69
C PHE A 115 6.02 -0.49 8.85
N ALA A 116 6.47 -0.19 7.64
CA ALA A 116 5.66 0.43 6.61
C ALA A 116 5.02 -0.64 5.73
N VAL A 117 3.80 -0.39 5.27
CA VAL A 117 3.09 -1.20 4.25
C VAL A 117 2.96 -0.38 2.99
N ILE A 118 3.26 -0.96 1.83
CA ILE A 118 3.10 -0.35 0.52
C ILE A 118 2.56 -1.35 -0.52
N ASN A 119 1.98 -0.84 -1.59
CA ASN A 119 1.72 -1.61 -2.80
C ASN A 119 3.01 -1.75 -3.63
N ALA A 120 3.19 -2.88 -4.28
CA ALA A 120 4.39 -3.17 -5.09
C ALA A 120 4.44 -2.41 -6.43
N ASP A 121 3.30 -1.88 -6.89
CA ASP A 121 3.11 -1.23 -8.20
C ASP A 121 2.87 0.28 -8.12
N ASP A 122 3.05 0.87 -6.94
CA ASP A 122 2.91 2.29 -6.67
C ASP A 122 4.26 2.96 -6.38
N PHE A 123 4.49 4.11 -6.98
CA PHE A 123 5.62 4.99 -6.66
C PHE A 123 5.17 6.04 -5.65
N TYR A 124 5.85 6.08 -4.50
CA TYR A 124 5.51 6.98 -3.39
C TYR A 124 6.46 8.16 -3.22
N GLY A 125 7.65 8.06 -3.81
CA GLY A 125 8.68 9.09 -3.76
C GLY A 125 9.42 9.21 -2.44
N ARG A 126 10.63 9.76 -2.52
CA ARG A 126 11.63 9.80 -1.45
C ARG A 126 11.12 10.36 -0.13
N ASP A 127 10.41 11.50 -0.17
CA ASP A 127 9.98 12.19 1.05
C ASP A 127 8.95 11.39 1.85
N SER A 128 8.08 10.62 1.16
CA SER A 128 7.11 9.74 1.81
C SER A 128 7.80 8.67 2.67
N TYR A 129 8.85 8.04 2.15
CA TYR A 129 9.64 7.06 2.91
C TYR A 129 10.42 7.70 4.05
N ALA A 130 11.04 8.87 3.83
CA ALA A 130 11.79 9.58 4.83
C ALA A 130 10.90 10.02 6.01
N THR A 131 9.70 10.52 5.71
CA THR A 131 8.74 10.98 6.72
C THR A 131 8.17 9.81 7.51
N LEU A 132 7.71 8.75 6.83
CA LEU A 132 7.19 7.56 7.50
C LEU A 132 8.28 6.79 8.25
N GLY A 133 9.48 6.68 7.69
CA GLY A 133 10.62 6.01 8.32
C GLY A 133 11.04 6.69 9.63
N ARG A 134 11.10 8.03 9.66
CA ARG A 134 11.37 8.79 10.90
C ARG A 134 10.31 8.54 11.96
N TYR A 135 9.03 8.56 11.57
CA TYR A 135 7.94 8.29 12.49
C TYR A 135 8.06 6.88 13.11
N LEU A 136 8.23 5.86 12.28
CA LEU A 136 8.33 4.47 12.72
C LEU A 136 9.57 4.19 13.59
N ALA A 137 10.71 4.81 13.26
CA ALA A 137 11.96 4.63 14.03
C ALA A 137 11.86 5.12 15.48
N ALA A 138 10.93 6.03 15.77
CA ALA A 138 10.69 6.57 17.11
C ALA A 138 9.70 5.72 17.95
N LEU A 139 9.00 4.76 17.35
CA LEU A 139 7.97 3.99 18.03
C LEU A 139 8.52 2.72 18.70
N PRO A 140 8.08 2.41 19.94
CA PRO A 140 8.24 1.06 20.50
C PRO A 140 7.28 0.08 19.82
N ASN A 141 7.61 -1.22 19.90
CA ASN A 141 6.83 -2.28 19.24
C ASN A 141 5.37 -2.38 19.74
N GLU A 142 5.13 -2.00 20.97
CA GLU A 142 3.83 -2.09 21.65
C GLU A 142 2.95 -0.87 21.40
N SER A 143 3.47 0.16 20.73
CA SER A 143 2.73 1.37 20.44
C SER A 143 1.51 1.10 19.55
N THR A 144 0.38 1.67 19.90
CA THR A 144 -0.83 1.71 19.06
C THR A 144 -1.00 3.07 18.37
N ALA A 145 0.05 3.89 18.35
CA ALA A 145 0.12 5.10 17.54
C ALA A 145 0.59 4.72 16.12
N TYR A 146 -0.34 4.67 15.19
CA TYR A 146 -0.07 4.33 13.78
C TYR A 146 0.04 5.60 12.93
N ALA A 147 0.44 5.44 11.68
CA ALA A 147 0.46 6.55 10.73
C ALA A 147 0.08 6.07 9.31
N MET A 148 -0.27 7.00 8.48
CA MET A 148 -0.33 6.82 7.02
C MET A 148 0.26 8.05 6.34
N VAL A 149 0.79 7.86 5.13
CA VAL A 149 1.12 9.00 4.27
C VAL A 149 -0.13 9.37 3.48
N GLY A 150 -0.62 10.59 3.70
CA GLY A 150 -1.76 11.15 2.99
C GLY A 150 -1.29 11.92 1.75
N PHE A 151 -1.83 11.56 0.59
CA PHE A 151 -1.60 12.26 -0.66
C PHE A 151 -2.79 13.16 -0.97
N THR A 152 -2.56 14.27 -1.66
CA THR A 152 -3.65 15.18 -2.06
C THR A 152 -4.44 14.54 -3.21
N LEU A 153 -5.76 14.46 -3.07
CA LEU A 153 -6.65 13.77 -4.02
C LEU A 153 -6.41 14.16 -5.47
N LYS A 154 -6.32 15.46 -5.79
CA LYS A 154 -6.11 15.96 -7.16
C LYS A 154 -4.85 15.40 -7.83
N ASN A 155 -3.82 15.06 -7.04
CA ASN A 155 -2.56 14.52 -7.54
C ASN A 155 -2.60 12.99 -7.74
N THR A 156 -3.73 12.35 -7.44
CA THR A 156 -3.93 10.89 -7.56
C THR A 156 -5.03 10.52 -8.55
N LEU A 157 -5.62 11.51 -9.23
CA LEU A 157 -6.69 11.31 -10.21
C LEU A 157 -6.13 10.88 -11.57
N SER A 158 -6.94 10.15 -12.34
CA SER A 158 -6.62 9.72 -13.71
C SER A 158 -7.27 10.63 -14.74
N GLU A 159 -6.56 10.90 -15.84
CA GLU A 159 -7.12 11.55 -17.03
C GLU A 159 -7.96 10.58 -17.88
N HIS A 160 -7.84 9.27 -17.65
CA HIS A 160 -8.41 8.23 -18.53
C HIS A 160 -9.66 7.58 -17.95
N GLY A 161 -10.15 8.03 -16.78
CA GLY A 161 -11.35 7.45 -16.18
C GLY A 161 -11.48 7.70 -14.69
N THR A 162 -12.35 6.95 -14.05
CA THR A 162 -12.59 7.06 -12.61
C THR A 162 -11.60 6.23 -11.80
N VAL A 163 -11.33 6.69 -10.58
CA VAL A 163 -10.47 6.00 -9.62
C VAL A 163 -11.24 5.71 -8.33
N ALA A 164 -10.72 4.78 -7.52
CA ALA A 164 -11.19 4.54 -6.15
C ALA A 164 -10.12 5.01 -5.16
N ARG A 165 -10.52 5.74 -4.09
CA ARG A 165 -9.59 6.28 -3.08
C ARG A 165 -10.21 6.21 -1.69
N GLY A 166 -9.39 5.89 -0.71
CA GLY A 166 -9.73 6.07 0.69
C GLY A 166 -9.63 7.54 1.08
N VAL A 167 -10.73 8.27 1.00
CA VAL A 167 -10.78 9.70 1.38
C VAL A 167 -10.78 9.82 2.89
N CYS A 168 -9.83 10.59 3.43
CA CYS A 168 -9.56 10.70 4.86
C CYS A 168 -10.15 11.97 5.45
N GLN A 169 -10.66 11.87 6.67
CA GLN A 169 -11.00 12.99 7.53
C GLN A 169 -10.00 13.04 8.69
N THR A 170 -9.56 14.24 9.05
CA THR A 170 -8.58 14.44 10.14
C THR A 170 -9.09 15.42 11.17
N ASP A 171 -8.64 15.26 12.41
CA ASP A 171 -8.79 16.27 13.45
C ASP A 171 -7.82 17.45 13.26
N ALA A 172 -7.88 18.44 14.14
CA ALA A 172 -7.07 19.65 14.08
C ALA A 172 -5.56 19.40 14.25
N VAL A 173 -5.17 18.25 14.82
CA VAL A 173 -3.77 17.87 15.01
C VAL A 173 -3.27 16.85 13.98
N GLY A 174 -4.13 16.52 13.00
CA GLY A 174 -3.80 15.68 11.87
C GLY A 174 -3.97 14.18 12.11
N ASN A 175 -4.65 13.76 13.17
CA ASN A 175 -5.01 12.36 13.33
C ASN A 175 -6.20 11.99 12.44
N LEU A 176 -6.16 10.82 11.86
CA LEU A 176 -7.24 10.24 11.10
C LEU A 176 -8.46 10.00 12.02
N THR A 177 -9.59 10.60 11.69
CA THR A 177 -10.86 10.41 12.41
C THR A 177 -11.81 9.47 11.67
N ASP A 178 -11.76 9.50 10.34
CA ASP A 178 -12.52 8.58 9.48
C ASP A 178 -11.82 8.40 8.14
N ILE A 179 -12.12 7.28 7.49
CA ILE A 179 -11.68 6.97 6.14
C ILE A 179 -12.81 6.29 5.38
N GLN A 180 -13.16 6.83 4.24
CA GLN A 180 -14.21 6.31 3.39
C GLN A 180 -13.66 5.94 2.01
N GLU A 181 -13.83 4.66 1.62
CA GLU A 181 -13.49 4.21 0.27
C GLU A 181 -14.54 4.74 -0.70
N LEU A 182 -14.18 5.75 -1.49
CA LEU A 182 -14.99 6.30 -2.55
C LEU A 182 -14.55 5.71 -3.88
N THR A 183 -15.43 5.00 -4.54
CA THR A 183 -15.24 4.46 -5.90
C THR A 183 -15.78 5.44 -6.94
N LYS A 184 -15.34 5.32 -8.21
CA LYS A 184 -15.85 6.17 -9.31
C LYS A 184 -15.64 7.68 -9.07
N ILE A 185 -14.47 8.06 -8.56
CA ILE A 185 -14.05 9.45 -8.48
C ILE A 185 -13.56 9.88 -9.86
N ALA A 186 -14.19 10.88 -10.43
CA ALA A 186 -13.83 11.49 -11.71
C ALA A 186 -13.12 12.83 -11.49
N LYS A 187 -12.08 13.11 -12.27
CA LYS A 187 -11.42 14.41 -12.31
C LYS A 187 -12.33 15.45 -13.00
N LEU A 188 -12.40 16.64 -12.43
CA LEU A 188 -13.05 17.80 -13.02
C LEU A 188 -12.02 18.91 -13.30
N THR A 189 -12.44 19.94 -14.05
CA THR A 189 -11.60 21.14 -14.28
C THR A 189 -11.21 21.80 -12.95
N HIS A 190 -12.13 21.78 -11.97
CA HIS A 190 -11.89 22.24 -10.60
C HIS A 190 -12.37 21.17 -9.63
N GLY A 191 -11.41 20.51 -8.94
CA GLY A 191 -11.71 19.45 -7.98
C GLY A 191 -12.02 18.10 -8.63
N ALA A 192 -12.92 17.35 -8.00
CA ALA A 192 -13.36 16.03 -8.45
C ALA A 192 -14.83 15.78 -8.08
N GLU A 193 -15.44 14.74 -8.64
CA GLU A 193 -16.73 14.24 -8.21
C GLU A 193 -16.69 12.73 -7.92
N HIS A 194 -17.35 12.32 -6.87
CA HIS A 194 -17.66 10.93 -6.63
C HIS A 194 -19.10 10.64 -7.01
N ARG A 195 -19.34 9.59 -7.77
CA ARG A 195 -20.69 9.12 -8.10
C ARG A 195 -20.96 7.79 -7.42
N GLY A 196 -21.82 7.81 -6.42
CA GLY A 196 -22.27 6.62 -5.70
C GLY A 196 -23.08 5.66 -6.57
N ASP A 197 -23.18 4.40 -6.14
CA ASP A 197 -24.03 3.39 -6.83
C ASP A 197 -25.53 3.72 -6.73
N ASP A 198 -25.93 4.53 -5.76
CA ASP A 198 -27.27 5.10 -5.60
C ASP A 198 -27.54 6.31 -6.53
N GLY A 199 -26.56 6.67 -7.37
CA GLY A 199 -26.63 7.80 -8.29
C GLY A 199 -26.33 9.17 -7.66
N LYS A 200 -26.10 9.25 -6.34
CA LYS A 200 -25.73 10.50 -5.69
C LYS A 200 -24.35 10.96 -6.13
N VAL A 201 -24.24 12.25 -6.36
CA VAL A 201 -22.97 12.91 -6.70
C VAL A 201 -22.50 13.71 -5.51
N VAL A 202 -21.26 13.48 -5.09
CA VAL A 202 -20.58 14.22 -4.03
C VAL A 202 -19.42 14.99 -4.67
N ALA A 203 -19.46 16.32 -4.53
CA ALA A 203 -18.36 17.17 -4.97
C ALA A 203 -17.18 17.05 -3.99
N LEU A 204 -15.98 16.96 -4.53
CA LEU A 204 -14.72 16.94 -3.81
C LEU A 204 -13.86 18.12 -4.24
N SER A 205 -13.20 18.78 -3.29
CA SER A 205 -12.37 19.95 -3.58
C SER A 205 -11.10 19.59 -4.36
N GLY A 206 -10.65 18.33 -4.24
CA GLY A 206 -9.35 17.86 -4.72
C GLY A 206 -8.22 18.03 -3.71
N GLU A 207 -8.46 18.75 -2.61
CA GLU A 207 -7.46 18.96 -1.54
C GLU A 207 -7.58 17.95 -0.39
N GLU A 208 -8.54 17.06 -0.44
CA GLU A 208 -8.73 16.02 0.56
C GLU A 208 -7.49 15.12 0.63
N PRO A 209 -7.04 14.76 1.86
CA PRO A 209 -6.05 13.72 2.02
C PRO A 209 -6.64 12.36 1.65
N VAL A 210 -5.91 11.59 0.86
CA VAL A 210 -6.32 10.23 0.47
C VAL A 210 -5.26 9.21 0.80
N SER A 211 -5.70 8.01 1.14
CA SER A 211 -4.86 6.84 1.30
C SER A 211 -4.52 6.25 -0.06
N MET A 212 -3.21 6.04 -0.27
CA MET A 212 -2.66 5.25 -1.38
C MET A 212 -2.01 3.96 -0.85
N ASN A 213 -2.49 3.43 0.28
CA ASN A 213 -1.97 2.24 0.95
C ASN A 213 -0.51 2.35 1.44
N MET A 214 -0.03 3.55 1.74
CA MET A 214 1.23 3.73 2.44
C MET A 214 0.97 3.93 3.94
N TRP A 215 1.10 2.87 4.71
CA TRP A 215 0.77 2.81 6.14
C TRP A 215 1.99 2.55 6.98
N GLY A 216 1.97 3.04 8.22
CA GLY A 216 2.99 2.77 9.24
C GLY A 216 2.35 2.16 10.48
N PHE A 217 2.83 0.98 10.87
CA PHE A 217 2.33 0.21 11.99
C PHE A 217 3.46 -0.27 12.90
N THR A 218 3.09 -0.70 14.08
CA THR A 218 3.90 -1.54 14.94
C THR A 218 3.33 -2.97 14.95
N PRO A 219 4.06 -3.96 15.48
CA PRO A 219 3.53 -5.32 15.64
C PRO A 219 2.23 -5.40 16.48
N ALA A 220 1.92 -4.40 17.30
CA ALA A 220 0.66 -4.31 18.05
C ALA A 220 -0.60 -4.29 17.17
N ILE A 221 -0.46 -4.00 15.87
CA ILE A 221 -1.58 -4.00 14.91
C ILE A 221 -2.12 -5.41 14.64
N PHE A 222 -1.27 -6.47 14.70
CA PHE A 222 -1.67 -7.81 14.28
C PHE A 222 -2.87 -8.40 15.04
N PRO A 223 -2.95 -8.36 16.40
CA PRO A 223 -4.13 -8.83 17.09
C PRO A 223 -5.39 -8.00 16.78
N GLN A 224 -5.25 -6.70 16.52
CA GLN A 224 -6.35 -5.82 16.15
C GLN A 224 -6.88 -6.16 14.75
N LEU A 225 -5.97 -6.35 13.76
CA LEU A 225 -6.35 -6.79 12.42
C LEU A 225 -6.97 -8.19 12.41
N GLU A 226 -6.49 -9.11 13.26
CA GLU A 226 -7.08 -10.44 13.36
C GLU A 226 -8.51 -10.37 13.89
N ALA A 227 -8.77 -9.57 14.92
CA ALA A 227 -10.11 -9.38 15.46
C ALA A 227 -11.07 -8.80 14.42
N ASP A 228 -10.64 -7.75 13.69
CA ASP A 228 -11.42 -7.13 12.61
C ASP A 228 -11.65 -8.12 11.45
N PHE A 229 -10.63 -8.89 11.06
CA PHE A 229 -10.72 -9.88 10.00
C PHE A 229 -11.66 -11.04 10.36
N ARG A 230 -11.69 -11.48 11.63
CA ARG A 230 -12.68 -12.46 12.13
C ARG A 230 -14.10 -11.92 12.01
N ALA A 231 -14.34 -10.67 12.37
CA ALA A 231 -15.63 -10.02 12.23
C ALA A 231 -16.04 -9.92 10.74
N PHE A 232 -15.10 -9.56 9.86
CA PHE A 232 -15.32 -9.57 8.42
C PHE A 232 -15.70 -10.97 7.90
N LEU A 233 -14.97 -12.00 8.28
CA LEU A 233 -15.27 -13.38 7.85
C LEU A 233 -16.62 -13.86 8.35
N ALA A 234 -17.02 -13.53 9.59
CA ALA A 234 -18.34 -13.86 10.12
C ALA A 234 -19.48 -13.20 9.34
N ALA A 235 -19.28 -11.95 8.89
CA ALA A 235 -20.30 -11.19 8.16
C ALA A 235 -20.32 -11.47 6.65
N LYS A 236 -19.16 -11.64 6.03
CA LYS A 236 -18.99 -11.67 4.56
C LYS A 236 -18.15 -12.83 4.03
N GLY A 237 -17.72 -13.75 4.90
CA GLY A 237 -16.86 -14.87 4.52
C GLY A 237 -17.50 -15.83 3.50
N ALA A 238 -18.83 -15.91 3.45
CA ALA A 238 -19.56 -16.71 2.46
C ALA A 238 -19.63 -16.07 1.06
N GLU A 239 -19.35 -14.77 0.93
CA GLU A 239 -19.41 -14.05 -0.34
C GLU A 239 -18.15 -14.35 -1.16
N MET A 240 -18.28 -14.85 -2.40
CA MET A 240 -17.19 -15.32 -3.25
C MET A 240 -16.16 -14.26 -3.63
N LYS A 241 -16.53 -12.97 -3.58
CA LYS A 241 -15.70 -11.84 -4.05
C LYS A 241 -15.41 -10.78 -2.98
N SER A 242 -15.88 -10.99 -1.74
CA SER A 242 -15.63 -10.04 -0.64
C SER A 242 -14.14 -9.92 -0.32
N GLU A 243 -13.68 -8.74 0.05
CA GLU A 243 -12.29 -8.47 0.44
C GLU A 243 -12.26 -7.55 1.67
N ALA A 244 -11.39 -7.88 2.61
CA ALA A 244 -11.06 -7.04 3.75
C ALA A 244 -9.93 -6.08 3.36
N TYR A 245 -10.26 -4.80 3.21
CA TYR A 245 -9.30 -3.76 2.83
C TYR A 245 -8.71 -3.08 4.05
N ILE A 246 -7.39 -2.86 4.06
CA ILE A 246 -6.69 -2.26 5.20
C ILE A 246 -7.23 -0.87 5.59
N PRO A 247 -7.64 0.03 4.69
CA PRO A 247 -8.24 1.30 5.10
C PRO A 247 -9.49 1.11 5.95
N MET A 248 -10.32 0.12 5.64
CA MET A 248 -11.54 -0.19 6.38
C MET A 248 -11.24 -0.76 7.76
N SER A 249 -10.27 -1.68 7.84
CA SER A 249 -9.83 -2.26 9.12
C SER A 249 -9.22 -1.19 10.02
N VAL A 250 -8.36 -0.32 9.50
CA VAL A 250 -7.80 0.81 10.27
C VAL A 250 -8.90 1.76 10.73
N GLY A 251 -9.86 2.10 9.85
CA GLY A 251 -11.01 2.92 10.22
C GLY A 251 -11.85 2.31 11.36
N SER A 252 -12.07 0.99 11.35
CA SER A 252 -12.75 0.24 12.41
C SER A 252 -12.00 0.33 13.74
N ILE A 253 -10.68 0.09 13.72
CA ILE A 253 -9.79 0.15 14.88
C ILE A 253 -9.77 1.55 15.51
N ILE A 254 -9.71 2.61 14.70
CA ILE A 254 -9.70 3.99 15.17
C ILE A 254 -11.05 4.37 15.79
N ARG A 255 -12.16 4.05 15.12
CA ARG A 255 -13.51 4.34 15.65
C ARG A 255 -13.79 3.63 16.97
N SER A 256 -13.18 2.47 17.20
CA SER A 256 -13.27 1.77 18.49
C SER A 256 -12.27 2.26 19.54
N SER A 257 -11.52 3.34 19.26
CA SER A 257 -10.52 3.94 20.17
C SER A 257 -9.40 2.97 20.60
N GLN A 258 -9.11 1.94 19.81
CA GLN A 258 -8.05 0.98 20.11
C GLN A 258 -6.67 1.47 19.66
N ALA A 259 -6.63 2.47 18.77
CA ALA A 259 -5.41 3.06 18.25
C ALA A 259 -5.65 4.50 17.78
N THR A 260 -4.56 5.22 17.56
CA THR A 260 -4.54 6.48 16.81
C THR A 260 -3.79 6.28 15.48
N CYS A 261 -4.10 7.10 14.48
CA CYS A 261 -3.37 7.08 13.22
C CYS A 261 -3.13 8.51 12.75
N GLN A 262 -1.86 8.92 12.69
CA GLN A 262 -1.50 10.24 12.21
C GLN A 262 -1.43 10.24 10.68
N VAL A 263 -2.06 11.21 10.04
CA VAL A 263 -1.95 11.45 8.60
C VAL A 263 -0.72 12.33 8.36
N LEU A 264 0.37 11.70 7.93
CA LEU A 264 1.62 12.37 7.61
C LEU A 264 1.51 13.00 6.21
N ARG A 265 1.94 14.24 6.08
CA ARG A 265 2.01 14.90 4.76
C ARG A 265 3.36 14.62 4.11
N SER A 266 3.36 14.48 2.80
CA SER A 266 4.55 14.34 1.98
C SER A 266 4.49 15.28 0.77
N ASP A 267 5.63 15.83 0.41
CA ASP A 267 5.80 16.64 -0.81
C ASP A 267 6.04 15.77 -2.05
N SER A 268 6.11 14.44 -1.88
CA SER A 268 6.29 13.51 -3.00
C SER A 268 5.07 13.45 -3.89
N THR A 269 5.32 13.29 -5.18
CA THR A 269 4.29 12.93 -6.15
C THR A 269 4.08 11.42 -6.13
N TRP A 270 2.82 10.99 -5.96
CA TRP A 270 2.42 9.60 -6.15
C TRP A 270 2.05 9.36 -7.61
N PHE A 271 2.43 8.20 -8.13
CA PHE A 271 1.88 7.65 -9.36
C PHE A 271 1.96 6.12 -9.34
N GLY A 272 1.05 5.48 -10.06
CA GLY A 272 0.97 4.01 -10.14
C GLY A 272 0.57 3.57 -11.53
N VAL A 273 0.74 2.28 -11.80
CA VAL A 273 0.35 1.66 -13.07
C VAL A 273 -0.93 0.87 -12.83
N THR A 274 -2.08 1.42 -13.21
CA THR A 274 -3.36 0.72 -13.15
C THR A 274 -3.65 0.03 -14.48
N TYR A 275 -3.39 0.72 -15.58
CA TYR A 275 -3.59 0.27 -16.95
C TYR A 275 -2.25 0.25 -17.71
N ARG A 276 -2.19 -0.50 -18.83
CA ARG A 276 -0.98 -0.49 -19.68
C ARG A 276 -0.65 0.88 -20.24
N GLU A 277 -1.68 1.65 -20.49
CA GLU A 277 -1.61 3.02 -21.00
C GLU A 277 -0.96 4.00 -20.02
N ASP A 278 -0.93 3.67 -18.73
CA ASP A 278 -0.25 4.49 -17.72
C ASP A 278 1.30 4.41 -17.83
N LYS A 279 1.82 3.32 -18.42
CA LYS A 279 3.27 3.04 -18.47
C LYS A 279 4.11 4.19 -19.06
N PRO A 280 3.77 4.80 -20.21
CA PRO A 280 4.55 5.92 -20.75
C PRO A 280 4.57 7.12 -19.81
N VAL A 281 3.47 7.41 -19.12
CA VAL A 281 3.37 8.52 -18.16
C VAL A 281 4.25 8.27 -16.95
N VAL A 282 4.24 7.04 -16.42
CA VAL A 282 5.09 6.63 -15.30
C VAL A 282 6.57 6.70 -15.69
N GLN A 283 6.94 6.20 -16.88
CA GLN A 283 8.32 6.26 -17.37
C GLN A 283 8.80 7.72 -17.54
N ALA A 284 7.95 8.61 -18.08
CA ALA A 284 8.27 10.02 -18.20
C ALA A 284 8.45 10.69 -16.83
N SER A 285 7.59 10.35 -15.86
CA SER A 285 7.67 10.87 -14.49
C SER A 285 8.96 10.43 -13.80
N ILE A 286 9.35 9.16 -13.93
CA ILE A 286 10.63 8.65 -13.40
C ILE A 286 11.81 9.30 -14.09
N ALA A 287 11.80 9.44 -15.42
CA ALA A 287 12.86 10.10 -16.16
C ALA A 287 13.04 11.55 -15.71
N GLN A 288 11.95 12.26 -15.43
CA GLN A 288 11.99 13.60 -14.86
C GLN A 288 12.65 13.62 -13.47
N GLN A 289 12.36 12.65 -12.60
CA GLN A 289 12.98 12.53 -11.28
C GLN A 289 14.49 12.25 -11.38
N VAL A 290 14.90 11.46 -12.36
CA VAL A 290 16.34 11.22 -12.63
C VAL A 290 17.00 12.50 -13.19
N THR A 291 16.38 13.18 -14.14
CA THR A 291 16.91 14.41 -14.72
C THR A 291 17.04 15.54 -13.71
N SER A 292 16.11 15.64 -12.75
CA SER A 292 16.17 16.61 -11.65
C SER A 292 17.20 16.27 -10.56
N GLY A 293 17.86 15.09 -10.64
CA GLY A 293 18.85 14.63 -9.66
C GLY A 293 18.24 14.03 -8.38
N ALA A 294 16.93 13.80 -8.33
CA ALA A 294 16.29 13.13 -7.20
C ALA A 294 16.73 11.66 -7.09
N TYR A 295 16.97 11.02 -8.25
CA TYR A 295 17.53 9.67 -8.35
C TYR A 295 18.74 9.64 -9.27
N PRO A 296 19.70 8.70 -9.03
CA PRO A 296 20.79 8.47 -9.96
C PRO A 296 20.27 7.80 -11.26
N PRO A 297 21.01 7.88 -12.38
CA PRO A 297 20.65 7.20 -13.63
C PRO A 297 20.52 5.69 -13.50
N SER A 298 21.26 5.07 -12.57
CA SER A 298 21.12 3.68 -12.17
C SER A 298 21.10 3.59 -10.66
N LEU A 299 20.05 2.98 -10.11
CA LEU A 299 19.86 2.90 -8.65
C LEU A 299 20.89 2.00 -7.96
N TRP A 300 21.39 0.99 -8.66
CA TRP A 300 22.16 -0.09 -8.09
C TRP A 300 23.62 -0.13 -8.58
N ALA A 301 24.05 0.92 -9.29
CA ALA A 301 25.44 1.06 -9.76
C ALA A 301 26.45 1.25 -8.62
#